data_b4371ea54dc2017fcbf467e2cad1eed6
#
_entry.id   b4371ea54dc2017fcbf467e2cad1eed6
#
_cell.length_a   1.000
_cell.length_b   1.000
_cell.length_c   1.000
_cell.angle_alpha   90.00
_cell.angle_beta   90.00
_cell.angle_gamma   90.00
#
_symmetry.space_group_name_H-M   'P 1'
#
loop_
_entity.id
_entity.type
_entity.pdbx_description
1 polymer ?
#
loop_
_entity_poly.entity_id
_entity_poly.type
_entity_poly.pdbx_seq_one_letter_code
_entity_poly.pdbx_strand_id
1 'polypeptide(L)'
;MIGLNLSGADLSGGIFRESWFTDARLVGTRLIDVDLYRADAERADFSRADLTRASLVRANLDDAELRGAVLDGADLVKASLYGVDASAASLRGTRLMGASLIDVDFRGSDLSQAIVRENTFKVTVDETTNFTGMSGTLFGPVQLITQEGKKEINGTELERWLRKLGGNVQVLERRG
;
A
#
# COMPACT_ATOMS: atom_id res chain seq x y z
N MET A 1 -4.34 -12.60 17.95
CA MET A 1 -5.08 -13.41 16.92
C MET A 1 -4.10 -14.07 15.94
N ILE A 2 -2.95 -14.46 16.45
CA ILE A 2 -1.86 -15.09 15.65
C ILE A 2 -2.37 -16.36 14.98
N GLY A 3 -2.17 -16.48 13.67
CA GLY A 3 -2.52 -17.67 12.87
C GLY A 3 -4.01 -18.02 12.79
N LEU A 4 -4.90 -17.17 13.28
CA LEU A 4 -6.35 -17.43 13.22
C LEU A 4 -6.88 -17.29 11.80
N ASN A 5 -7.86 -18.14 11.48
CA ASN A 5 -8.62 -17.99 10.25
C ASN A 5 -9.91 -17.21 10.50
N LEU A 6 -9.95 -15.98 10.00
CA LEU A 6 -11.07 -15.05 10.09
C LEU A 6 -11.67 -14.76 8.70
N SER A 7 -11.32 -15.58 7.70
CA SER A 7 -11.74 -15.36 6.31
C SER A 7 -13.26 -15.24 6.19
N GLY A 8 -13.71 -14.21 5.45
CA GLY A 8 -15.13 -13.91 5.24
C GLY A 8 -15.88 -13.36 6.45
N ALA A 9 -15.21 -13.18 7.60
CA ALA A 9 -15.85 -12.54 8.77
C ALA A 9 -16.19 -11.07 8.52
N ASP A 10 -17.14 -10.52 9.26
CA ASP A 10 -17.40 -9.09 9.33
C ASP A 10 -16.86 -8.55 10.67
N LEU A 11 -15.79 -7.77 10.58
CA LEU A 11 -15.11 -7.11 11.70
C LEU A 11 -15.18 -5.59 11.57
N SER A 12 -16.09 -5.09 10.73
CA SER A 12 -16.23 -3.66 10.44
C SER A 12 -16.49 -2.85 11.71
N GLY A 13 -15.86 -1.68 11.83
CA GLY A 13 -15.93 -0.81 13.01
C GLY A 13 -15.28 -1.37 14.27
N GLY A 14 -14.63 -2.54 14.18
CA GLY A 14 -13.93 -3.16 15.31
C GLY A 14 -12.73 -2.32 15.77
N ILE A 15 -12.39 -2.41 17.05
CA ILE A 15 -11.23 -1.74 17.64
C ILE A 15 -10.21 -2.80 18.03
N PHE A 16 -9.13 -2.89 17.23
CA PHE A 16 -8.07 -3.88 17.38
C PHE A 16 -6.69 -3.22 17.49
N ARG A 17 -6.64 -2.11 18.20
CA ARG A 17 -5.39 -1.37 18.45
C ARG A 17 -4.36 -2.27 19.11
N GLU A 18 -3.12 -2.21 18.63
CA GLU A 18 -1.97 -2.94 19.19
C GLU A 18 -2.19 -4.47 19.26
N SER A 19 -3.19 -4.99 18.54
CA SER A 19 -3.49 -6.42 18.48
C SER A 19 -2.56 -7.15 17.51
N TRP A 20 -2.40 -8.43 17.72
CA TRP A 20 -1.55 -9.28 16.89
C TRP A 20 -2.39 -10.12 15.92
N PHE A 21 -2.18 -9.89 14.64
CA PHE A 21 -2.75 -10.63 13.51
C PHE A 21 -1.67 -11.36 12.71
N THR A 22 -0.46 -11.48 13.25
CA THR A 22 0.66 -12.15 12.62
C THR A 22 0.22 -13.53 12.08
N ASP A 23 0.52 -13.83 10.81
CA ASP A 23 0.12 -15.06 10.10
C ASP A 23 -1.41 -15.32 10.06
N ALA A 24 -2.26 -14.35 10.42
CA ALA A 24 -3.72 -14.53 10.40
C ALA A 24 -4.24 -14.57 8.95
N ARG A 25 -5.29 -15.35 8.71
CA ARG A 25 -6.00 -15.39 7.44
C ARG A 25 -7.27 -14.53 7.52
N LEU A 26 -7.30 -13.48 6.72
CA LEU A 26 -8.38 -12.49 6.65
C LEU A 26 -8.91 -12.36 5.20
N VAL A 27 -8.86 -13.46 4.44
CA VAL A 27 -9.26 -13.47 3.03
C VAL A 27 -10.73 -13.09 2.88
N GLY A 28 -11.01 -12.03 2.11
CA GLY A 28 -12.37 -11.53 1.90
C GLY A 28 -13.09 -11.06 3.16
N THR A 29 -12.35 -10.78 4.24
CA THR A 29 -12.91 -10.24 5.50
C THR A 29 -13.37 -8.80 5.29
N ARG A 30 -14.49 -8.41 5.90
CA ARG A 30 -14.93 -7.03 5.96
C ARG A 30 -14.30 -6.34 7.18
N LEU A 31 -13.54 -5.29 6.92
CA LEU A 31 -12.77 -4.52 7.90
C LEU A 31 -13.02 -3.01 7.69
N ILE A 32 -14.23 -2.66 7.23
CA ILE A 32 -14.60 -1.26 6.94
C ILE A 32 -14.57 -0.46 8.24
N ASP A 33 -13.92 0.73 8.22
CA ASP A 33 -13.76 1.62 9.37
C ASP A 33 -13.12 0.95 10.61
N VAL A 34 -12.37 -0.13 10.43
CA VAL A 34 -11.68 -0.83 11.53
C VAL A 34 -10.52 0.02 12.07
N ASP A 35 -10.28 -0.04 13.38
CA ASP A 35 -9.11 0.57 14.00
C ASP A 35 -8.03 -0.49 14.30
N LEU A 36 -7.01 -0.51 13.47
CA LEU A 36 -5.81 -1.35 13.55
C LEU A 36 -4.56 -0.52 13.92
N TYR A 37 -4.74 0.59 14.65
CA TYR A 37 -3.61 1.43 15.07
C TYR A 37 -2.54 0.59 15.77
N ARG A 38 -1.30 0.61 15.24
CA ARG A 38 -0.15 -0.14 15.74
C ARG A 38 -0.36 -1.66 15.85
N ALA A 39 -1.35 -2.21 15.15
CA ALA A 39 -1.51 -3.66 15.08
C ALA A 39 -0.31 -4.30 14.36
N ASP A 40 0.04 -5.50 14.79
CA ASP A 40 1.02 -6.34 14.12
C ASP A 40 0.30 -7.38 13.25
N ALA A 41 0.38 -7.17 11.94
CA ALA A 41 -0.23 -8.03 10.93
C ALA A 41 0.83 -8.55 9.93
N GLU A 42 2.06 -8.73 10.42
CA GLU A 42 3.15 -9.32 9.65
C GLU A 42 2.72 -10.67 9.05
N ARG A 43 2.95 -10.86 7.75
CA ARG A 43 2.57 -12.05 6.97
C ARG A 43 1.08 -12.41 7.00
N ALA A 44 0.20 -11.49 7.41
CA ALA A 44 -1.24 -11.74 7.38
C ALA A 44 -1.78 -11.74 5.94
N ASP A 45 -2.76 -12.59 5.67
CA ASP A 45 -3.41 -12.69 4.36
C ASP A 45 -4.73 -11.90 4.35
N PHE A 46 -4.68 -10.68 3.84
CA PHE A 46 -5.83 -9.80 3.59
C PHE A 46 -6.30 -9.85 2.13
N SER A 47 -5.95 -10.87 1.38
CA SER A 47 -6.37 -10.97 -0.03
C SER A 47 -7.87 -10.77 -0.17
N ARG A 48 -8.27 -9.83 -1.05
CA ARG A 48 -9.69 -9.48 -1.29
C ARG A 48 -10.46 -8.98 -0.05
N ALA A 49 -9.79 -8.62 1.04
CA ALA A 49 -10.44 -7.99 2.19
C ALA A 49 -10.87 -6.56 1.87
N ASP A 50 -11.92 -6.10 2.54
CA ASP A 50 -12.40 -4.71 2.46
C ASP A 50 -11.95 -3.93 3.70
N LEU A 51 -10.89 -3.15 3.53
CA LEU A 51 -10.27 -2.26 4.52
C LEU A 51 -10.63 -0.78 4.25
N THR A 52 -11.77 -0.54 3.58
CA THR A 52 -12.21 0.82 3.26
C THR A 52 -12.26 1.68 4.53
N ARG A 53 -11.55 2.83 4.49
CA ARG A 53 -11.39 3.78 5.59
C ARG A 53 -10.81 3.20 6.89
N ALA A 54 -10.13 2.07 6.82
CA ALA A 54 -9.44 1.50 7.98
C ALA A 54 -8.34 2.43 8.51
N SER A 55 -8.16 2.46 9.83
CA SER A 55 -7.01 3.10 10.48
C SER A 55 -5.89 2.07 10.66
N LEU A 56 -4.87 2.14 9.80
CA LEU A 56 -3.66 1.31 9.84
C LEU A 56 -2.43 2.13 10.25
N VAL A 57 -2.66 3.24 10.96
CA VAL A 57 -1.59 4.14 11.38
C VAL A 57 -0.58 3.39 12.24
N ARG A 58 0.70 3.38 11.81
CA ARG A 58 1.81 2.67 12.45
C ARG A 58 1.62 1.15 12.54
N ALA A 59 0.71 0.56 11.80
CA ALA A 59 0.59 -0.89 11.72
C ALA A 59 1.82 -1.51 11.05
N ASN A 60 2.15 -2.72 11.47
CA ASN A 60 3.12 -3.57 10.79
C ASN A 60 2.37 -4.50 9.83
N LEU A 61 2.61 -4.32 8.53
CA LEU A 61 2.05 -5.14 7.45
C LEU A 61 3.17 -5.85 6.66
N ASP A 62 4.37 -5.95 7.23
CA ASP A 62 5.51 -6.52 6.52
C ASP A 62 5.20 -7.93 6.00
N ASP A 63 5.54 -8.18 4.73
CA ASP A 63 5.26 -9.43 4.02
C ASP A 63 3.78 -9.84 3.97
N ALA A 64 2.84 -8.93 4.26
CA ALA A 64 1.41 -9.23 4.18
C ALA A 64 0.93 -9.34 2.73
N GLU A 65 -0.13 -10.14 2.53
CA GLU A 65 -0.81 -10.31 1.25
C GLU A 65 -2.04 -9.39 1.18
N LEU A 66 -2.01 -8.39 0.29
CA LEU A 66 -3.12 -7.46 0.05
C LEU A 66 -3.68 -7.58 -1.38
N ARG A 67 -3.46 -8.72 -2.05
CA ARG A 67 -3.91 -8.92 -3.44
C ARG A 67 -5.40 -8.68 -3.61
N GLY A 68 -5.75 -7.73 -4.49
CA GLY A 68 -7.13 -7.39 -4.76
C GLY A 68 -7.91 -6.86 -3.55
N ALA A 69 -7.24 -6.49 -2.46
CA ALA A 69 -7.87 -5.85 -1.32
C ALA A 69 -8.34 -4.43 -1.65
N VAL A 70 -9.34 -3.94 -0.92
CA VAL A 70 -9.85 -2.57 -1.02
C VAL A 70 -9.42 -1.79 0.22
N LEU A 71 -8.57 -0.79 0.02
CA LEU A 71 -8.06 0.11 1.07
C LEU A 71 -8.48 1.58 0.82
N ASP A 72 -9.56 1.80 0.06
CA ASP A 72 -9.99 3.14 -0.35
C ASP A 72 -10.17 4.06 0.87
N GLY A 73 -9.45 5.19 0.87
CA GLY A 73 -9.47 6.15 1.97
C GLY A 73 -8.83 5.68 3.28
N ALA A 74 -8.16 4.53 3.31
CA ALA A 74 -7.48 4.05 4.51
C ALA A 74 -6.32 4.95 4.93
N ASP A 75 -6.05 5.02 6.22
CA ASP A 75 -4.94 5.77 6.80
C ASP A 75 -3.77 4.83 7.14
N LEU A 76 -2.73 4.85 6.31
CA LEU A 76 -1.49 4.08 6.46
C LEU A 76 -0.30 4.94 6.90
N VAL A 77 -0.56 6.08 7.54
CA VAL A 77 0.50 6.98 8.01
C VAL A 77 1.47 6.23 8.92
N LYS A 78 2.77 6.24 8.52
CA LYS A 78 3.85 5.57 9.23
C LYS A 78 3.69 4.04 9.38
N ALA A 79 2.85 3.40 8.58
CA ALA A 79 2.77 1.95 8.52
C ALA A 79 4.04 1.36 7.88
N SER A 80 4.38 0.13 8.25
CA SER A 80 5.38 -0.66 7.55
C SER A 80 4.71 -1.58 6.54
N LEU A 81 5.15 -1.50 5.27
CA LEU A 81 4.65 -2.32 4.16
C LEU A 81 5.84 -2.99 3.43
N TYR A 82 6.90 -3.35 4.14
CA TYR A 82 8.02 -4.04 3.53
C TYR A 82 7.57 -5.38 2.92
N GLY A 83 7.92 -5.63 1.65
CA GLY A 83 7.63 -6.91 0.98
C GLY A 83 6.16 -7.20 0.69
N VAL A 84 5.24 -6.24 0.89
CA VAL A 84 3.80 -6.44 0.68
C VAL A 84 3.47 -6.72 -0.78
N ASP A 85 2.63 -7.73 -1.02
CA ASP A 85 1.96 -7.91 -2.31
C ASP A 85 0.60 -7.21 -2.31
N ALA A 86 0.55 -6.01 -2.87
CA ALA A 86 -0.68 -5.22 -3.08
C ALA A 86 -1.11 -5.20 -4.56
N SER A 87 -0.74 -6.25 -5.32
CA SER A 87 -1.12 -6.34 -6.72
C SER A 87 -2.64 -6.36 -6.90
N ALA A 88 -3.14 -5.64 -7.91
CA ALA A 88 -4.55 -5.45 -8.19
C ALA A 88 -5.39 -4.89 -7.02
N ALA A 89 -4.76 -4.33 -5.97
CA ALA A 89 -5.46 -3.70 -4.86
C ALA A 89 -5.98 -2.31 -5.22
N SER A 90 -7.05 -1.87 -4.55
CA SER A 90 -7.53 -0.49 -4.61
C SER A 90 -7.03 0.29 -3.38
N LEU A 91 -6.22 1.33 -3.63
CA LEU A 91 -5.66 2.23 -2.62
C LEU A 91 -6.07 3.69 -2.89
N ARG A 92 -7.27 3.91 -3.41
CA ARG A 92 -7.74 5.22 -3.83
C ARG A 92 -7.86 6.18 -2.64
N GLY A 93 -7.22 7.35 -2.76
CA GLY A 93 -7.24 8.35 -1.71
C GLY A 93 -6.60 7.92 -0.38
N THR A 94 -5.79 6.86 -0.37
CA THR A 94 -5.07 6.42 0.84
C THR A 94 -4.06 7.47 1.30
N ARG A 95 -3.84 7.53 2.60
CA ARG A 95 -2.81 8.35 3.22
C ARG A 95 -1.59 7.50 3.56
N LEU A 96 -0.53 7.65 2.77
CA LEU A 96 0.71 6.86 2.88
C LEU A 96 1.89 7.64 3.49
N MET A 97 1.64 8.81 4.08
CA MET A 97 2.69 9.71 4.55
C MET A 97 3.62 9.03 5.58
N GLY A 98 4.92 8.98 5.25
CA GLY A 98 5.94 8.35 6.09
C GLY A 98 5.83 6.83 6.20
N ALA A 99 4.96 6.19 5.41
CA ALA A 99 4.92 4.73 5.33
C ALA A 99 6.21 4.20 4.66
N SER A 100 6.66 3.03 5.08
CA SER A 100 7.76 2.32 4.42
C SER A 100 7.19 1.55 3.23
N LEU A 101 7.57 1.93 2.02
CA LEU A 101 7.12 1.32 0.76
C LEU A 101 8.34 0.71 0.05
N ILE A 102 8.96 -0.27 0.69
CA ILE A 102 10.14 -0.96 0.17
C ILE A 102 9.74 -2.37 -0.27
N ASP A 103 10.10 -2.69 -1.51
CA ASP A 103 9.83 -3.98 -2.16
C ASP A 103 8.33 -4.34 -2.23
N VAL A 104 7.43 -3.33 -2.26
CA VAL A 104 5.98 -3.51 -2.44
C VAL A 104 5.66 -3.77 -3.90
N ASP A 105 4.78 -4.73 -4.15
CA ASP A 105 4.22 -4.99 -5.49
C ASP A 105 2.88 -4.28 -5.67
N PHE A 106 2.85 -3.24 -6.52
CA PHE A 106 1.64 -2.48 -6.88
C PHE A 106 1.18 -2.73 -8.32
N ARG A 107 1.59 -3.82 -8.96
CA ARG A 107 1.15 -4.11 -10.34
C ARG A 107 -0.37 -4.20 -10.43
N GLY A 108 -0.95 -3.49 -11.40
CA GLY A 108 -2.41 -3.46 -11.59
C GLY A 108 -3.19 -2.78 -10.48
N SER A 109 -2.55 -2.14 -9.51
CA SER A 109 -3.24 -1.47 -8.41
C SER A 109 -3.73 -0.07 -8.78
N ASP A 110 -4.71 0.44 -8.03
CA ASP A 110 -5.21 1.81 -8.16
C ASP A 110 -4.75 2.67 -6.98
N LEU A 111 -3.73 3.51 -7.21
CA LEU A 111 -3.22 4.53 -6.26
C LEU A 111 -3.78 5.93 -6.59
N SER A 112 -4.90 6.03 -7.32
CA SER A 112 -5.46 7.33 -7.68
C SER A 112 -5.79 8.14 -6.42
N GLN A 113 -5.43 9.43 -6.45
CA GLN A 113 -5.62 10.37 -5.34
C GLN A 113 -4.88 10.01 -4.04
N ALA A 114 -4.03 8.98 -4.02
CA ALA A 114 -3.21 8.65 -2.85
C ALA A 114 -2.25 9.81 -2.49
N ILE A 115 -2.00 9.98 -1.19
CA ILE A 115 -1.14 11.05 -0.67
C ILE A 115 0.13 10.44 -0.10
N VAL A 116 1.29 10.80 -0.68
CA VAL A 116 2.62 10.41 -0.24
C VAL A 116 3.39 11.61 0.30
N ARG A 117 4.26 11.40 1.27
CA ARG A 117 5.17 12.46 1.76
C ARG A 117 6.46 11.83 2.24
N GLU A 118 7.55 12.16 1.55
CA GLU A 118 8.90 11.70 1.88
C GLU A 118 9.03 10.17 2.01
N ASN A 119 8.17 9.43 1.28
CA ASN A 119 8.23 7.97 1.27
C ASN A 119 9.44 7.47 0.51
N THR A 120 10.09 6.42 1.02
CA THR A 120 10.93 5.57 0.19
C THR A 120 10.03 4.70 -0.67
N PHE A 121 9.94 5.02 -1.94
CA PHE A 121 9.03 4.40 -2.90
C PHE A 121 9.80 3.43 -3.80
N LYS A 122 10.37 2.39 -3.18
CA LYS A 122 11.07 1.31 -3.88
C LYS A 122 10.07 0.18 -4.14
N VAL A 123 9.29 0.33 -5.20
CA VAL A 123 8.13 -0.51 -5.51
C VAL A 123 8.21 -1.11 -6.90
N THR A 124 7.45 -2.18 -7.14
CA THR A 124 7.22 -2.74 -8.47
C THR A 124 5.85 -2.28 -8.97
N VAL A 125 5.80 -1.77 -10.19
CA VAL A 125 4.58 -1.31 -10.89
C VAL A 125 4.58 -1.81 -12.32
N ASP A 126 3.44 -1.68 -12.99
CA ASP A 126 3.32 -1.94 -14.42
C ASP A 126 2.51 -0.85 -15.13
N GLU A 127 2.27 -1.03 -16.43
CA GLU A 127 1.54 -0.06 -17.26
C GLU A 127 0.06 0.06 -16.89
N THR A 128 -0.48 -0.86 -16.09
CA THR A 128 -1.88 -0.87 -15.63
C THR A 128 -2.06 -0.24 -14.25
N THR A 129 -0.95 0.06 -13.55
CA THR A 129 -0.99 0.76 -12.26
C THR A 129 -1.48 2.20 -12.44
N ASN A 130 -2.53 2.59 -11.69
CA ASN A 130 -3.16 3.91 -11.82
C ASN A 130 -2.63 4.90 -10.77
N PHE A 131 -2.06 6.03 -11.23
CA PHE A 131 -1.53 7.11 -10.38
C PHE A 131 -2.29 8.43 -10.54
N THR A 132 -3.47 8.43 -11.17
CA THR A 132 -4.23 9.65 -11.45
C THR A 132 -4.51 10.45 -10.18
N GLY A 133 -4.03 11.69 -10.11
CA GLY A 133 -4.24 12.56 -8.94
C GLY A 133 -3.43 12.18 -7.70
N MET A 134 -2.59 11.14 -7.73
CA MET A 134 -1.62 10.88 -6.66
C MET A 134 -0.74 12.12 -6.45
N SER A 135 -0.47 12.49 -5.20
CA SER A 135 0.20 13.75 -4.89
C SER A 135 1.18 13.65 -3.73
N GLY A 136 2.16 14.57 -3.74
CA GLY A 136 3.12 14.75 -2.65
C GLY A 136 4.57 14.56 -3.05
N THR A 137 5.39 13.94 -2.20
CA THR A 137 6.83 13.77 -2.40
C THR A 137 7.27 12.34 -2.10
N LEU A 138 8.21 11.81 -2.87
CA LEU A 138 8.79 10.48 -2.64
C LEU A 138 10.25 10.40 -3.08
N PHE A 139 10.93 9.37 -2.62
CA PHE A 139 12.26 8.95 -3.09
C PHE A 139 12.12 7.65 -3.88
N GLY A 140 12.59 7.63 -5.12
CA GLY A 140 12.68 6.38 -5.91
C GLY A 140 13.78 5.44 -5.41
N PRO A 141 14.14 4.40 -6.18
CA PRO A 141 13.67 4.09 -7.52
C PRO A 141 12.36 3.29 -7.57
N VAL A 142 11.76 3.20 -8.76
CA VAL A 142 10.61 2.33 -9.07
C VAL A 142 11.05 1.29 -10.10
N GLN A 143 10.62 0.05 -9.89
CA GLN A 143 10.77 -1.04 -10.86
C GLN A 143 9.53 -1.08 -11.76
N LEU A 144 9.67 -0.67 -13.01
CA LEU A 144 8.60 -0.71 -14.01
C LEU A 144 8.66 -2.01 -14.81
N ILE A 145 7.56 -2.76 -14.80
CA ILE A 145 7.37 -3.95 -15.63
C ILE A 145 6.62 -3.56 -16.89
N THR A 146 7.18 -3.85 -18.04
CA THR A 146 6.58 -3.61 -19.36
C THR A 146 6.60 -4.88 -20.20
N GLN A 147 5.99 -4.85 -21.37
CA GLN A 147 6.07 -5.96 -22.34
C GLN A 147 7.52 -6.22 -22.82
N GLU A 148 8.38 -5.20 -22.79
CA GLU A 148 9.78 -5.30 -23.20
C GLU A 148 10.68 -5.83 -22.07
N GLY A 149 10.16 -5.95 -20.86
CA GLY A 149 10.88 -6.43 -19.69
C GLY A 149 10.82 -5.49 -18.48
N LYS A 150 11.81 -5.64 -17.61
CA LYS A 150 11.91 -4.92 -16.33
C LYS A 150 12.87 -3.75 -16.46
N LYS A 151 12.46 -2.55 -16.07
CA LYS A 151 13.26 -1.33 -16.08
C LYS A 151 13.19 -0.62 -14.73
N GLU A 152 14.33 -0.14 -14.24
CA GLU A 152 14.37 0.76 -13.09
C GLU A 152 14.33 2.21 -13.58
N ILE A 153 13.43 3.01 -12.99
CA ILE A 153 13.31 4.45 -13.25
C ILE A 153 13.40 5.25 -11.95
N ASN A 154 14.07 6.42 -12.00
CA ASN A 154 14.32 7.24 -10.81
C ASN A 154 14.43 8.73 -11.16
N GLY A 155 14.50 9.59 -10.15
CA GLY A 155 14.73 11.03 -10.28
C GLY A 155 13.75 11.69 -11.25
N THR A 156 14.28 12.53 -12.15
CA THR A 156 13.46 13.27 -13.12
C THR A 156 12.75 12.38 -14.14
N GLU A 157 13.27 11.21 -14.45
CA GLU A 157 12.60 10.24 -15.33
C GLU A 157 11.33 9.71 -14.65
N LEU A 158 11.42 9.28 -13.38
CA LEU A 158 10.30 8.82 -12.60
C LEU A 158 9.24 9.93 -12.44
N GLU A 159 9.65 11.16 -12.10
CA GLU A 159 8.72 12.29 -11.95
C GLU A 159 7.97 12.57 -13.25
N ARG A 160 8.67 12.57 -14.39
CA ARG A 160 8.07 12.78 -15.70
C ARG A 160 7.09 11.66 -16.06
N TRP A 161 7.44 10.43 -15.75
CA TRP A 161 6.62 9.25 -16.00
C TRP A 161 5.33 9.31 -15.15
N LEU A 162 5.42 9.58 -13.84
CA LEU A 162 4.26 9.74 -12.96
C LEU A 162 3.34 10.88 -13.43
N ARG A 163 3.92 12.02 -13.82
CA ARG A 163 3.16 13.16 -14.34
C ARG A 163 2.39 12.82 -15.63
N LYS A 164 3.00 12.04 -16.50
CA LYS A 164 2.34 11.55 -17.74
C LYS A 164 1.12 10.68 -17.44
N LEU A 165 1.13 9.97 -16.30
CA LEU A 165 0.01 9.15 -15.81
C LEU A 165 -0.98 9.93 -14.92
N GLY A 166 -0.88 11.27 -14.89
CA GLY A 166 -1.80 12.13 -14.13
C GLY A 166 -1.43 12.30 -12.65
N GLY A 167 -0.30 11.81 -12.21
CA GLY A 167 0.22 12.05 -10.86
C GLY A 167 0.83 13.45 -10.73
N ASN A 168 0.69 14.04 -9.55
CA ASN A 168 1.31 15.32 -9.18
C ASN A 168 2.30 15.11 -8.02
N VAL A 169 3.36 14.36 -8.31
CA VAL A 169 4.35 13.93 -7.33
C VAL A 169 5.71 14.54 -7.67
N GLN A 170 6.41 15.05 -6.67
CA GLN A 170 7.80 15.46 -6.76
C GLN A 170 8.71 14.30 -6.31
N VAL A 171 9.65 13.92 -7.15
CA VAL A 171 10.67 12.91 -6.81
C VAL A 171 11.88 13.62 -6.20
N LEU A 172 12.17 13.27 -4.95
CA LEU A 172 13.29 13.85 -4.21
C LEU A 172 14.57 13.05 -4.45
N GLU A 173 15.71 13.73 -4.45
CA GLU A 173 17.03 13.10 -4.46
C GLU A 173 17.53 12.98 -3.02
N ARG A 174 18.09 11.82 -2.67
CA ARG A 174 18.80 11.69 -1.39
C ARG A 174 20.06 12.56 -1.44
N ARG A 175 20.17 13.51 -0.52
CA ARG A 175 21.45 14.21 -0.32
C ARG A 175 22.43 13.18 0.21
N GLY A 176 23.50 12.95 -0.58
CA GLY A 176 24.62 12.08 -0.20
C GLY A 176 25.35 12.59 1.04
#